data_1ce0b5b4c001f41b04e6ac50faa6b503
#
_entry.id   1ce0b5b4c001f41b04e6ac50faa6b503
#
_cell.length_a   1.000
_cell.length_b   1.000
_cell.length_c   1.000
_cell.angle_alpha   90.00
_cell.angle_beta   90.00
_cell.angle_gamma   90.00
#
_symmetry.space_group_name_H-M   'P 1'
#
loop_
_entity.id
_entity.type
_entity.pdbx_description
1 polymer ?
#
loop_
_entity_poly.entity_id
_entity_poly.type
_entity_poly.pdbx_seq_one_letter_code
_entity_poly.pdbx_strand_id
1 'polypeptide(L)'
;AFVAADGQVKIYEAMDVTSLAHWTLIDSFPVGEGPSKDEEGNHCLSWCTSKFAAQMMVVGCAKDHVAKIFRQDLNNKWQACEVLAGHGGVVHDVSWAPNMGRSYHLIATACKDGHVRIFKLTDDSQGGALAGGWTRKMFNVECIADFADHNAEVWRVEWNITGTILSSSGDDGKVRLWKATYTGDWKCMSVVSAEDGPSAFLR
;
A
#
# COMPACT_ATOMS: atom_id res chain seq x y z
N ALA A 1 -0.58 -4.05 -13.05
CA ALA A 1 0.87 -4.12 -12.76
C ALA A 1 1.17 -5.34 -11.92
N PHE A 2 2.39 -5.81 -11.97
CA PHE A 2 2.95 -6.74 -10.99
C PHE A 2 4.42 -6.35 -10.71
N VAL A 3 4.93 -6.79 -9.58
CA VAL A 3 6.34 -6.65 -9.20
C VAL A 3 6.93 -8.04 -9.03
N ALA A 4 8.09 -8.27 -9.65
CA ALA A 4 8.77 -9.55 -9.60
C ALA A 4 9.93 -9.53 -8.59
N ALA A 5 10.45 -10.71 -8.21
CA ALA A 5 11.55 -10.85 -7.26
C ALA A 5 12.85 -10.13 -7.70
N ASP A 6 12.98 -9.81 -9.00
CA ASP A 6 14.08 -9.01 -9.56
C ASP A 6 13.96 -7.50 -9.26
N GLY A 7 12.93 -7.09 -8.50
CA GLY A 7 12.67 -5.70 -8.18
C GLY A 7 12.16 -4.87 -9.36
N GLN A 8 11.69 -5.52 -10.44
CA GLN A 8 11.11 -4.82 -11.59
C GLN A 8 9.59 -4.75 -11.46
N VAL A 9 9.04 -3.55 -11.49
CA VAL A 9 7.60 -3.33 -11.70
C VAL A 9 7.33 -3.38 -13.20
N LYS A 10 6.36 -4.19 -13.62
CA LYS A 10 5.90 -4.27 -15.00
C LYS A 10 4.43 -3.94 -15.08
N ILE A 11 4.09 -3.02 -15.97
CA ILE A 11 2.73 -2.56 -16.19
C ILE A 11 2.24 -3.08 -17.54
N TYR A 12 1.12 -3.77 -17.50
CA TYR A 12 0.45 -4.32 -18.70
C TYR A 12 -0.91 -3.68 -18.87
N GLU A 13 -1.30 -3.49 -20.11
CA GLU A 13 -2.62 -3.02 -20.48
C GLU A 13 -3.28 -4.04 -21.41
N ALA A 14 -4.57 -4.32 -21.18
CA ALA A 14 -5.37 -5.11 -22.09
C ALA A 14 -5.85 -4.21 -23.23
N MET A 15 -5.49 -4.54 -24.47
CA MET A 15 -5.87 -3.76 -25.65
C MET A 15 -7.37 -3.82 -25.93
N ASP A 16 -8.04 -4.87 -25.48
CA ASP A 16 -9.48 -5.07 -25.61
C ASP A 16 -10.06 -5.38 -24.23
N VAL A 17 -10.93 -4.51 -23.73
CA VAL A 17 -11.63 -4.67 -22.42
C VAL A 17 -12.58 -5.87 -22.42
N THR A 18 -13.02 -6.32 -23.59
CA THR A 18 -13.93 -7.47 -23.73
C THR A 18 -13.19 -8.80 -23.85
N SER A 19 -11.92 -8.75 -24.22
CA SER A 19 -11.05 -9.93 -24.35
C SER A 19 -9.75 -9.75 -23.56
N LEU A 20 -9.67 -10.41 -22.42
CA LEU A 20 -8.47 -10.40 -21.56
C LEU A 20 -7.37 -11.37 -22.04
N ALA A 21 -7.42 -11.80 -23.30
CA ALA A 21 -6.48 -12.77 -23.87
C ALA A 21 -5.13 -12.13 -24.24
N HIS A 22 -5.10 -10.83 -24.51
CA HIS A 22 -3.91 -10.14 -24.98
C HIS A 22 -3.57 -8.95 -24.07
N TRP A 23 -2.41 -9.06 -23.41
CA TRP A 23 -1.86 -8.02 -22.57
C TRP A 23 -0.55 -7.50 -23.17
N THR A 24 -0.47 -6.18 -23.35
CA THR A 24 0.73 -5.52 -23.86
C THR A 24 1.49 -4.89 -22.73
N LEU A 25 2.81 -5.14 -22.66
CA LEU A 25 3.69 -4.45 -21.73
C LEU A 25 3.77 -2.96 -22.13
N ILE A 26 3.30 -2.09 -21.24
CA ILE A 26 3.29 -0.64 -21.45
C ILE A 26 4.55 -0.02 -20.89
N ASP A 27 4.95 -0.43 -19.67
CA ASP A 27 6.11 0.15 -19.02
C ASP A 27 6.77 -0.85 -18.04
N SER A 28 8.05 -0.62 -17.76
CA SER A 28 8.82 -1.37 -16.78
C SER A 28 9.88 -0.48 -16.13
N PHE A 29 9.93 -0.49 -14.80
CA PHE A 29 10.90 0.32 -14.05
C PHE A 29 11.35 -0.40 -12.77
N PRO A 30 12.57 -0.13 -12.27
CA PRO A 30 13.08 -0.72 -11.04
C PRO A 30 12.48 -0.03 -9.80
N VAL A 31 12.21 -0.80 -8.75
CA VAL A 31 11.75 -0.27 -7.45
C VAL A 31 12.90 0.34 -6.64
N GLY A 32 14.11 -0.17 -6.81
CA GLY A 32 15.31 0.27 -6.08
C GLY A 32 16.54 0.29 -6.96
N GLU A 33 17.64 0.79 -6.41
CA GLU A 33 18.94 0.81 -7.09
C GLU A 33 19.61 -0.56 -7.04
N GLY A 34 19.75 -1.19 -8.19
CA GLY A 34 20.54 -2.41 -8.41
C GLY A 34 19.74 -3.72 -8.37
N PRO A 35 20.30 -4.79 -8.94
CA PRO A 35 19.68 -6.11 -8.96
C PRO A 35 19.61 -6.66 -7.53
N SER A 36 18.43 -7.00 -7.07
CA SER A 36 18.25 -7.73 -5.83
C SER A 36 18.84 -9.14 -6.02
N LYS A 37 19.97 -9.42 -5.36
CA LYS A 37 20.57 -10.77 -5.33
C LYS A 37 20.04 -11.59 -4.16
N ASP A 38 19.25 -11.00 -3.27
CA ASP A 38 18.78 -11.66 -2.07
C ASP A 38 17.46 -12.37 -2.37
N GLU A 39 17.40 -13.63 -1.98
CA GLU A 39 16.29 -14.58 -2.23
C GLU A 39 14.96 -14.22 -1.57
N GLU A 40 14.89 -13.16 -0.77
CA GLU A 40 13.67 -12.66 -0.11
C GLU A 40 13.01 -11.51 -0.90
N GLY A 41 12.83 -11.69 -2.19
CA GLY A 41 12.20 -10.70 -3.07
C GLY A 41 10.67 -10.64 -2.95
N ASN A 42 10.13 -10.61 -1.75
CA ASN A 42 8.70 -10.38 -1.55
C ASN A 42 8.40 -8.90 -1.76
N HIS A 43 7.90 -8.60 -2.93
CA HIS A 43 7.38 -7.29 -3.27
C HIS A 43 5.86 -7.34 -3.37
N CYS A 44 5.21 -6.30 -2.94
CA CYS A 44 3.78 -6.11 -3.04
C CYS A 44 3.48 -4.75 -3.66
N LEU A 45 2.33 -4.60 -4.26
CA LEU A 45 1.91 -3.31 -4.81
C LEU A 45 0.41 -3.10 -4.70
N SER A 46 0.00 -1.84 -4.64
CA SER A 46 -1.39 -1.43 -4.70
C SER A 46 -1.53 -0.14 -5.49
N TRP A 47 -2.56 -0.09 -6.33
CA TRP A 47 -2.89 1.10 -7.11
C TRP A 47 -3.65 2.13 -6.30
N CYS A 48 -3.38 3.41 -6.55
CA CYS A 48 -4.28 4.48 -6.17
C CYS A 48 -5.56 4.41 -7.01
N THR A 49 -6.69 4.18 -6.38
CA THR A 49 -7.99 4.04 -7.05
C THR A 49 -8.69 5.38 -7.33
N SER A 50 -8.07 6.51 -6.98
CA SER A 50 -8.63 7.84 -7.21
C SER A 50 -8.63 8.17 -8.70
N LYS A 51 -9.82 8.44 -9.25
CA LYS A 51 -9.98 8.86 -10.65
C LYS A 51 -9.58 10.32 -10.90
N PHE A 52 -9.39 11.09 -9.85
CA PHE A 52 -9.08 12.54 -9.92
C PHE A 52 -7.59 12.83 -9.69
N ALA A 53 -6.83 11.86 -9.27
CA ALA A 53 -5.39 11.98 -9.10
C ALA A 53 -4.65 11.45 -10.33
N ALA A 54 -3.41 11.90 -10.54
CA ALA A 54 -2.51 11.25 -11.49
C ALA A 54 -2.35 9.76 -11.12
N GLN A 55 -1.97 8.93 -12.10
CA GLN A 55 -1.74 7.51 -11.83
C GLN A 55 -0.61 7.35 -10.80
N MET A 56 -0.92 6.70 -9.71
CA MET A 56 -0.01 6.43 -8.60
C MET A 56 -0.15 5.00 -8.13
N MET A 57 0.93 4.46 -7.61
CA MET A 57 0.93 3.16 -6.92
C MET A 57 1.88 3.20 -5.72
N VAL A 58 1.61 2.37 -4.74
CA VAL A 58 2.55 2.07 -3.66
C VAL A 58 3.14 0.69 -3.89
N VAL A 59 4.45 0.56 -3.66
CA VAL A 59 5.20 -0.70 -3.78
C VAL A 59 5.95 -0.94 -2.49
N GLY A 60 5.73 -2.10 -1.88
CA GLY A 60 6.51 -2.58 -0.74
C GLY A 60 7.86 -3.11 -1.21
N CYS A 61 8.93 -2.65 -0.58
CA CYS A 61 10.31 -2.99 -0.91
C CYS A 61 10.87 -3.94 0.16
N ALA A 62 11.16 -5.17 -0.22
CA ALA A 62 11.68 -6.18 0.71
C ALA A 62 13.03 -5.76 1.34
N LYS A 63 13.97 -5.29 0.51
CA LYS A 63 15.34 -4.99 0.94
C LYS A 63 15.47 -3.76 1.83
N ASP A 64 14.72 -2.71 1.50
CA ASP A 64 14.86 -1.41 2.19
C ASP A 64 13.96 -1.31 3.43
N HIS A 65 13.10 -2.30 3.67
CA HIS A 65 12.08 -2.29 4.73
C HIS A 65 11.20 -1.02 4.69
N VAL A 66 10.85 -0.59 3.49
CA VAL A 66 10.00 0.59 3.27
C VAL A 66 8.95 0.29 2.20
N ALA A 67 7.92 1.11 2.12
CA ALA A 67 7.08 1.17 0.94
C ALA A 67 7.33 2.50 0.21
N LYS A 68 7.41 2.47 -1.12
CA LYS A 68 7.65 3.64 -1.96
C LYS A 68 6.42 3.94 -2.79
N ILE A 69 6.08 5.23 -2.87
CA ILE A 69 5.00 5.70 -3.73
C ILE A 69 5.60 6.13 -5.05
N PHE A 70 5.07 5.57 -6.12
CA PHE A 70 5.43 5.93 -7.50
C PHE A 70 4.30 6.70 -8.15
N ARG A 71 4.67 7.69 -8.93
CA ARG A 71 3.75 8.49 -9.73
C ARG A 71 4.28 8.61 -11.15
N GLN A 72 3.36 8.64 -12.10
CA GLN A 72 3.67 8.94 -13.49
C GLN A 72 3.84 10.45 -13.69
N ASP A 73 4.96 10.86 -14.30
CA ASP A 73 5.25 12.25 -14.63
C ASP A 73 4.53 12.70 -15.93
N LEU A 74 4.74 13.97 -16.31
CA LEU A 74 4.17 14.52 -17.54
C LEU A 74 4.72 13.86 -18.83
N ASN A 75 5.85 13.16 -18.73
CA ASN A 75 6.46 12.41 -19.83
C ASN A 75 6.07 10.93 -19.79
N ASN A 76 5.06 10.57 -19.00
CA ASN A 76 4.60 9.20 -18.74
C ASN A 76 5.66 8.29 -18.12
N LYS A 77 6.66 8.83 -17.43
CA LYS A 77 7.66 8.02 -16.71
C LYS A 77 7.30 7.88 -15.25
N TRP A 78 7.49 6.69 -14.71
CA TRP A 78 7.28 6.40 -13.30
C TRP A 78 8.45 6.84 -12.47
N GLN A 79 8.20 7.62 -11.43
CA GLN A 79 9.20 8.13 -10.50
C GLN A 79 8.73 7.95 -9.06
N ALA A 80 9.65 7.56 -8.17
CA ALA A 80 9.38 7.55 -6.74
C ALA A 80 9.19 8.98 -6.24
N CYS A 81 8.11 9.24 -5.55
CA CYS A 81 7.81 10.58 -5.01
C CYS A 81 7.83 10.63 -3.49
N GLU A 82 7.44 9.56 -2.80
CA GLU A 82 7.42 9.50 -1.34
C GLU A 82 7.85 8.13 -0.82
N VAL A 83 8.30 8.08 0.44
CA VAL A 83 8.71 6.87 1.13
C VAL A 83 7.92 6.74 2.44
N LEU A 84 7.30 5.58 2.63
CA LEU A 84 6.66 5.18 3.88
C LEU A 84 7.68 4.39 4.70
N ALA A 85 8.28 5.04 5.67
CA ALA A 85 9.32 4.48 6.53
C ALA A 85 8.77 4.05 7.90
N GLY A 86 9.62 3.43 8.72
CA GLY A 86 9.30 3.02 10.08
C GLY A 86 8.98 1.53 10.24
N HIS A 87 9.25 0.71 9.21
CA HIS A 87 9.09 -0.73 9.29
C HIS A 87 10.37 -1.38 9.83
N GLY A 88 10.20 -2.32 10.77
CA GLY A 88 11.31 -3.09 11.36
C GLY A 88 11.68 -4.35 10.57
N GLY A 89 10.99 -4.63 9.45
CA GLY A 89 11.20 -5.81 8.62
C GLY A 89 10.60 -5.66 7.23
N VAL A 90 10.55 -6.75 6.50
CA VAL A 90 9.98 -6.80 5.16
C VAL A 90 8.50 -6.39 5.18
N VAL A 91 8.12 -5.53 4.26
CA VAL A 91 6.71 -5.17 4.02
C VAL A 91 6.09 -6.26 3.14
N HIS A 92 5.23 -7.09 3.73
CA HIS A 92 4.60 -8.22 3.05
C HIS A 92 3.45 -7.81 2.16
N ASP A 93 2.69 -6.79 2.58
CA ASP A 93 1.55 -6.32 1.80
C ASP A 93 1.33 -4.82 2.00
N VAL A 94 0.77 -4.19 0.97
CA VAL A 94 0.36 -2.79 0.96
C VAL A 94 -1.00 -2.65 0.33
N SER A 95 -1.85 -1.81 0.89
CA SER A 95 -3.19 -1.57 0.36
C SER A 95 -3.50 -0.09 0.34
N TRP A 96 -3.84 0.46 -0.82
CA TRP A 96 -4.27 1.83 -1.00
C TRP A 96 -5.78 1.93 -0.81
N ALA A 97 -6.22 2.71 0.18
CA ALA A 97 -7.64 2.84 0.47
C ALA A 97 -8.41 3.50 -0.69
N PRO A 98 -9.57 2.95 -1.09
CA PRO A 98 -10.47 3.64 -1.98
C PRO A 98 -10.82 5.03 -1.44
N ASN A 99 -10.76 6.05 -2.31
CA ASN A 99 -11.06 7.42 -1.92
C ASN A 99 -12.52 7.78 -2.29
N MET A 100 -13.36 7.87 -1.28
CA MET A 100 -14.77 8.25 -1.41
C MET A 100 -14.99 9.74 -1.12
N GLY A 101 -14.16 10.60 -1.73
CA GLY A 101 -14.29 12.07 -1.61
C GLY A 101 -13.52 12.67 -0.42
N ARG A 102 -12.57 11.95 0.17
CA ARG A 102 -11.64 12.51 1.15
C ARG A 102 -10.59 13.39 0.48
N SER A 103 -10.16 14.44 1.17
CA SER A 103 -9.07 15.32 0.73
C SER A 103 -7.67 14.75 1.00
N TYR A 104 -7.56 13.52 1.45
CA TYR A 104 -6.32 12.82 1.78
C TYR A 104 -6.39 11.36 1.34
N HIS A 105 -5.23 10.74 1.16
CA HIS A 105 -5.13 9.31 0.89
C HIS A 105 -4.77 8.55 2.17
N LEU A 106 -5.18 7.28 2.22
CA LEU A 106 -4.75 6.32 3.25
C LEU A 106 -4.09 5.13 2.58
N ILE A 107 -2.98 4.69 3.17
CA ILE A 107 -2.26 3.48 2.76
C ILE A 107 -2.03 2.64 4.01
N ALA A 108 -2.36 1.35 3.95
CA ALA A 108 -2.05 0.39 4.99
C ALA A 108 -0.87 -0.49 4.56
N THR A 109 -0.07 -0.90 5.53
CA THR A 109 1.04 -1.84 5.32
C THR A 109 0.98 -2.97 6.33
N ALA A 110 1.27 -4.20 5.86
CA ALA A 110 1.52 -5.38 6.68
C ALA A 110 3.02 -5.67 6.68
N CYS A 111 3.59 -5.91 7.86
CA CYS A 111 5.03 -6.05 7.99
C CYS A 111 5.42 -7.34 8.74
N LYS A 112 6.59 -7.88 8.40
CA LYS A 112 7.24 -9.00 9.09
C LYS A 112 7.51 -8.70 10.57
N ASP A 113 7.63 -7.43 10.94
CA ASP A 113 7.83 -7.01 12.34
C ASP A 113 6.59 -7.19 13.24
N GLY A 114 5.50 -7.72 12.68
CA GLY A 114 4.24 -7.96 13.41
C GLY A 114 3.31 -6.75 13.48
N HIS A 115 3.66 -5.67 12.82
CA HIS A 115 2.90 -4.43 12.84
C HIS A 115 2.02 -4.23 11.62
N VAL A 116 0.87 -3.63 11.86
CA VAL A 116 0.00 -3.03 10.84
C VAL A 116 0.08 -1.52 10.99
N ARG A 117 0.48 -0.82 9.93
CA ARG A 117 0.59 0.65 9.95
C ARG A 117 -0.38 1.29 8.97
N ILE A 118 -0.92 2.43 9.35
CA ILE A 118 -1.77 3.26 8.48
C ILE A 118 -1.09 4.60 8.29
N PHE A 119 -0.82 4.93 7.04
CA PHE A 119 -0.23 6.20 6.62
C PHE A 119 -1.30 7.08 6.01
N LYS A 120 -1.31 8.35 6.42
CA LYS A 120 -2.13 9.41 5.84
C LYS A 120 -1.25 10.30 4.97
N LEU A 121 -1.68 10.52 3.76
CA LEU A 121 -1.03 11.42 2.81
C LEU A 121 -1.94 12.61 2.55
N THR A 122 -1.44 13.80 2.83
CA THR A 122 -2.11 15.07 2.51
C THR A 122 -1.29 15.83 1.47
N ASP A 123 -1.95 16.46 0.52
CA ASP A 123 -1.27 17.29 -0.48
C ASP A 123 -0.44 18.38 0.20
N ASP A 124 0.83 18.49 -0.16
CA ASP A 124 1.67 19.59 0.30
C ASP A 124 1.38 20.85 -0.52
N SER A 125 0.36 21.60 -0.10
CA SER A 125 -0.07 22.84 -0.75
C SER A 125 0.93 24.00 -0.65
N GLN A 126 1.97 23.88 0.18
CA GLN A 126 3.04 24.90 0.35
C GLN A 126 4.11 24.81 -0.72
N GLY A 127 4.04 23.78 -1.51
CA GLY A 127 5.02 23.46 -2.51
C GLY A 127 4.90 24.29 -3.79
N GLY A 128 5.29 25.63 -3.84
CA GLY A 128 5.34 26.50 -5.01
C GLY A 128 6.11 25.90 -6.19
N ALA A 129 5.66 26.10 -7.43
CA ALA A 129 6.33 25.61 -8.63
C ALA A 129 7.75 26.18 -8.75
N LEU A 130 8.77 25.31 -8.62
CA LEU A 130 10.12 25.65 -9.07
C LEU A 130 10.31 25.03 -10.45
N ALA A 131 10.73 25.88 -11.39
CA ALA A 131 11.08 25.46 -12.72
C ALA A 131 12.26 24.49 -12.68
N GLY A 132 12.10 23.29 -13.20
CA GLY A 132 13.18 22.41 -13.61
C GLY A 132 13.78 21.49 -12.55
N GLY A 133 13.03 20.47 -12.08
CA GLY A 133 13.63 19.36 -11.34
C GLY A 133 12.65 18.71 -10.37
N TRP A 134 12.35 17.45 -10.60
CA TRP A 134 11.39 16.61 -9.89
C TRP A 134 11.90 16.06 -8.53
N THR A 135 12.42 16.91 -7.65
CA THR A 135 12.81 16.51 -6.28
C THR A 135 11.88 17.09 -5.22
N ARG A 136 10.61 17.34 -5.58
CA ARG A 136 9.70 17.97 -4.64
C ARG A 136 8.77 16.97 -3.98
N LYS A 137 8.83 16.95 -2.66
CA LYS A 137 7.87 16.31 -1.77
C LYS A 137 6.45 16.72 -2.18
N MET A 138 5.61 15.75 -2.55
CA MET A 138 4.26 15.99 -3.04
C MET A 138 3.22 15.87 -1.95
N PHE A 139 3.50 14.99 -0.99
CA PHE A 139 2.62 14.68 0.11
C PHE A 139 3.33 14.92 1.44
N ASN A 140 2.59 15.43 2.40
CA ASN A 140 2.95 15.28 3.78
C ASN A 140 2.49 13.87 4.21
N VAL A 141 3.45 13.02 4.59
CA VAL A 141 3.23 11.62 4.99
C VAL A 141 3.27 11.53 6.50
N GLU A 142 2.20 11.03 7.09
CA GLU A 142 2.05 10.84 8.53
C GLU A 142 1.64 9.40 8.83
N CYS A 143 2.34 8.72 9.73
CA CYS A 143 1.88 7.45 10.28
C CYS A 143 0.85 7.74 11.36
N ILE A 144 -0.43 7.54 11.06
CA ILE A 144 -1.56 7.87 11.96
C ILE A 144 -1.97 6.71 12.85
N ALA A 145 -1.50 5.49 12.56
CA ALA A 145 -1.73 4.31 13.39
C ALA A 145 -0.61 3.29 13.20
N ASP A 146 -0.20 2.67 14.29
CA ASP A 146 0.78 1.59 14.34
C ASP A 146 0.33 0.55 15.38
N PHE A 147 -0.02 -0.66 14.92
CA PHE A 147 -0.61 -1.72 15.73
C PHE A 147 0.29 -2.94 15.78
N ALA A 148 0.66 -3.36 16.98
CA ALA A 148 1.43 -4.57 17.26
C ALA A 148 0.56 -5.75 17.75
N ASP A 149 -0.76 -5.67 17.62
CA ASP A 149 -1.72 -6.60 18.24
C ASP A 149 -1.60 -8.04 17.73
N HIS A 150 -1.05 -8.27 16.52
CA HIS A 150 -0.82 -9.61 16.00
C HIS A 150 0.27 -10.34 16.77
N ASN A 151 1.31 -9.64 17.28
CA ASN A 151 2.48 -10.23 17.92
C ASN A 151 3.12 -11.38 17.11
N ALA A 152 2.90 -11.40 15.80
CA ALA A 152 3.36 -12.38 14.82
C ALA A 152 3.43 -11.69 13.46
N GLU A 153 4.11 -12.29 12.47
CA GLU A 153 4.21 -11.71 11.13
C GLU A 153 2.82 -11.45 10.54
N VAL A 154 2.63 -10.24 10.00
CA VAL A 154 1.39 -9.85 9.31
C VAL A 154 1.59 -9.98 7.82
N TRP A 155 0.73 -10.77 7.18
CA TRP A 155 0.87 -11.13 5.77
C TRP A 155 0.00 -10.31 4.84
N ARG A 156 -1.22 -9.94 5.26
CA ARG A 156 -2.17 -9.25 4.39
C ARG A 156 -2.87 -8.11 5.09
N VAL A 157 -3.11 -7.05 4.32
CA VAL A 157 -3.96 -5.92 4.67
C VAL A 157 -4.85 -5.57 3.49
N GLU A 158 -6.14 -5.33 3.74
CA GLU A 158 -7.10 -5.01 2.69
C GLU A 158 -8.14 -4.01 3.20
N TRP A 159 -8.43 -3.00 2.40
CA TRP A 159 -9.50 -2.05 2.69
C TRP A 159 -10.84 -2.54 2.16
N ASN A 160 -11.92 -2.22 2.85
CA ASN A 160 -13.24 -2.36 2.28
C ASN A 160 -13.45 -1.37 1.11
N ILE A 161 -14.50 -1.57 0.33
CA ILE A 161 -14.79 -0.76 -0.88
C ILE A 161 -14.97 0.74 -0.62
N THR A 162 -15.26 1.13 0.62
CA THR A 162 -15.39 2.53 1.03
C THR A 162 -14.13 3.11 1.66
N GLY A 163 -13.08 2.28 1.87
CA GLY A 163 -11.84 2.71 2.51
C GLY A 163 -12.00 3.15 3.96
N THR A 164 -13.01 2.65 4.67
CA THR A 164 -13.35 3.03 6.05
C THR A 164 -13.03 1.95 7.07
N ILE A 165 -12.89 0.71 6.63
CA ILE A 165 -12.54 -0.45 7.44
C ILE A 165 -11.33 -1.11 6.79
N LEU A 166 -10.32 -1.39 7.59
CA LEU A 166 -9.14 -2.16 7.21
C LEU A 166 -9.26 -3.55 7.85
N SER A 167 -8.93 -4.59 7.09
CA SER A 167 -8.68 -5.93 7.61
C SER A 167 -7.20 -6.24 7.59
N SER A 168 -6.72 -7.01 8.57
CA SER A 168 -5.37 -7.55 8.59
C SER A 168 -5.38 -9.01 9.01
N SER A 169 -4.45 -9.80 8.50
CA SER A 169 -4.25 -11.21 8.87
C SER A 169 -2.78 -11.56 8.95
N GLY A 170 -2.42 -12.45 9.87
CA GLY A 170 -1.06 -12.84 10.15
C GLY A 170 -0.93 -14.27 10.67
N ASP A 171 0.29 -14.65 11.06
CA ASP A 171 0.62 -15.98 11.56
C ASP A 171 -0.04 -16.32 12.91
N ASP A 172 -0.63 -15.34 13.59
CA ASP A 172 -1.43 -15.58 14.79
C ASP A 172 -2.80 -16.27 14.50
N GLY A 173 -3.08 -16.59 13.23
CA GLY A 173 -4.31 -17.24 12.78
C GLY A 173 -5.56 -16.38 12.94
N LYS A 174 -5.42 -15.07 13.12
CA LYS A 174 -6.53 -14.15 13.36
C LYS A 174 -6.66 -13.13 12.23
N VAL A 175 -7.90 -12.76 11.96
CA VAL A 175 -8.24 -11.61 11.13
C VAL A 175 -8.74 -10.51 12.05
N ARG A 176 -8.13 -9.33 11.97
CA ARG A 176 -8.53 -8.14 12.73
C ARG A 176 -9.16 -7.11 11.81
N LEU A 177 -10.20 -6.46 12.30
CA LEU A 177 -10.86 -5.35 11.62
C LEU A 177 -10.60 -4.05 12.38
N TRP A 178 -10.13 -3.05 11.66
CA TRP A 178 -9.73 -1.75 12.19
C TRP A 178 -10.62 -0.67 11.61
N LYS A 179 -11.01 0.28 12.44
CA LYS A 179 -11.84 1.42 12.05
C LYS A 179 -11.44 2.66 12.83
N ALA A 180 -11.52 3.83 12.17
CA ALA A 180 -11.37 5.10 12.85
C ALA A 180 -12.61 5.41 13.68
N THR A 181 -12.41 5.94 14.88
CA THR A 181 -13.45 6.55 15.70
C THR A 181 -13.88 7.90 15.12
N TYR A 182 -14.91 8.52 15.69
CA TYR A 182 -15.33 9.87 15.30
C TYR A 182 -14.27 10.94 15.65
N THR A 183 -13.35 10.64 16.60
CA THR A 183 -12.20 11.49 16.95
C THR A 183 -11.02 11.32 16.01
N GLY A 184 -11.08 10.33 15.09
CA GLY A 184 -9.99 10.03 14.15
C GLY A 184 -9.01 8.95 14.64
N ASP A 185 -9.16 8.47 15.88
CA ASP A 185 -8.30 7.41 16.42
C ASP A 185 -8.68 6.06 15.83
N TRP A 186 -7.70 5.30 15.36
CA TRP A 186 -7.91 3.95 14.84
C TRP A 186 -7.93 2.92 15.95
N LYS A 187 -8.88 2.00 15.90
CA LYS A 187 -9.04 0.92 16.90
C LYS A 187 -9.43 -0.40 16.24
N CYS A 188 -8.99 -1.50 16.87
CA CYS A 188 -9.50 -2.83 16.54
C CYS A 188 -10.97 -2.92 16.99
N MET A 189 -11.85 -3.15 16.03
CA MET A 189 -13.29 -3.26 16.30
C MET A 189 -13.75 -4.71 16.42
N SER A 190 -13.03 -5.65 15.82
CA SER A 190 -13.37 -7.07 15.84
C SER A 190 -12.14 -7.93 15.57
N VAL A 191 -12.13 -9.10 16.16
CA VAL A 191 -11.13 -10.14 15.92
C VAL A 191 -11.89 -11.41 15.57
N VAL A 192 -11.54 -12.04 14.46
CA VAL A 192 -12.08 -13.33 14.01
C VAL A 192 -10.95 -14.34 14.06
N SER A 193 -11.18 -15.47 14.76
CA SER A 193 -10.25 -16.59 14.84
C SER A 193 -10.73 -17.75 13.99
N ALA A 194 -9.82 -18.48 13.37
CA ALA A 194 -10.14 -19.70 12.63
C ALA A 194 -10.65 -20.84 13.53
N GLU A 195 -10.36 -20.75 14.84
CA GLU A 195 -10.80 -21.74 15.85
C GLU A 195 -12.25 -21.49 16.32
N ASP A 196 -12.79 -20.31 16.10
CA ASP A 196 -14.18 -20.00 16.41
C ASP A 196 -15.07 -20.61 15.31
N GLY A 197 -15.53 -21.84 15.54
CA GLY A 197 -16.44 -22.55 14.64
C GLY A 197 -17.74 -21.77 14.40
N PRO A 198 -18.63 -22.24 13.49
CA PRO A 198 -19.80 -21.49 12.99
C PRO A 198 -20.84 -21.08 14.04
N SER A 199 -20.68 -21.46 15.30
CA SER A 199 -21.54 -21.04 16.40
C SER A 199 -21.33 -19.63 16.95
N ALA A 200 -20.23 -18.96 16.58
CA ALA A 200 -19.92 -17.61 17.08
C ALA A 200 -20.66 -16.47 16.33
N PHE A 201 -21.31 -16.76 15.21
CA PHE A 201 -22.01 -15.77 14.38
C PHE A 201 -23.52 -15.59 14.71
N LEU A 202 -24.03 -16.23 15.75
CA LEU A 202 -25.45 -16.17 16.14
C LEU A 202 -25.68 -15.50 17.52
N ARG A 203 -24.98 -14.42 17.80
CA ARG A 203 -25.31 -13.57 18.94
C ARG A 203 -25.32 -12.10 18.55
#